data_572ba1a0c6963ee0a0d3f1fb5ff8c89e
#
_entry.id   572ba1a0c6963ee0a0d3f1fb5ff8c89e
#
_cell.length_a   1.000
_cell.length_b   1.000
_cell.length_c   1.000
_cell.angle_alpha   90.00
_cell.angle_beta   90.00
_cell.angle_gamma   90.00
#
_symmetry.space_group_name_H-M   'P 1'
#
loop_
_entity.id
_entity.type
_entity.pdbx_description
1 polymer ?
#
loop_
_entity_poly.entity_id
_entity_poly.type
_entity_poly.pdbx_seq_one_letter_code
_entity_poly.pdbx_strand_id
1 'polypeptide(L)'
;MKKNQRWLVLALLYAGVGAASAQTADVLYVRSLAANCANCHGTNGRTVNDSAVPGLAGMPRDYMVTQMMAFKSGARPATIMHQLAKGYSDAQIEQLATFFAAQKK
;
A
#
# COMPACT_ATOMS: atom_id res chain seq x y z
N MET A 1 42.78 14.62 23.03
CA MET A 1 41.33 14.58 23.31
C MET A 1 40.45 15.13 22.16
N LYS A 2 40.91 16.07 21.34
CA LYS A 2 40.10 16.62 20.22
C LYS A 2 40.00 15.71 18.99
N LYS A 3 40.89 14.74 18.81
CA LYS A 3 40.92 13.85 17.62
C LYS A 3 39.83 12.76 17.67
N ASN A 4 39.49 12.25 18.84
CA ASN A 4 38.51 11.16 19.01
C ASN A 4 37.05 11.66 18.90
N GLN A 5 36.82 12.94 19.22
CA GLN A 5 35.49 13.54 19.17
C GLN A 5 35.00 13.74 17.72
N ARG A 6 35.89 13.96 16.78
CA ARG A 6 35.56 14.13 15.34
C ARG A 6 35.12 12.83 14.71
N TRP A 7 35.66 11.68 15.13
CA TRP A 7 35.27 10.35 14.64
C TRP A 7 33.91 9.90 15.16
N LEU A 8 33.56 10.26 16.40
CA LEU A 8 32.25 9.95 16.99
C LEU A 8 31.12 10.73 16.32
N VAL A 9 31.37 11.98 15.93
CA VAL A 9 30.37 12.80 15.21
C VAL A 9 30.14 12.28 13.80
N LEU A 10 31.17 11.81 13.10
CA LEU A 10 31.08 11.21 11.78
C LEU A 10 30.34 9.87 11.81
N ALA A 11 30.55 9.05 12.85
CA ALA A 11 29.85 7.77 13.00
C ALA A 11 28.34 7.95 13.27
N LEU A 12 27.95 8.99 14.03
CA LEU A 12 26.55 9.31 14.29
C LEU A 12 25.81 9.83 13.05
N LEU A 13 26.49 10.51 12.13
CA LEU A 13 25.89 11.00 10.88
C LEU A 13 25.60 9.86 9.89
N TYR A 14 26.37 8.77 9.90
CA TYR A 14 26.15 7.62 9.03
C TYR A 14 24.97 6.73 9.46
N ALA A 15 24.62 6.69 10.74
CA ALA A 15 23.53 5.86 11.25
C ALA A 15 22.13 6.39 10.87
N GLY A 16 22.00 7.69 10.59
CA GLY A 16 20.70 8.31 10.30
C GLY A 16 20.21 8.15 8.85
N VAL A 17 21.10 7.92 7.90
CA VAL A 17 20.76 7.89 6.46
C VAL A 17 20.09 6.56 6.04
N GLY A 18 20.44 5.45 6.69
CA GLY A 18 19.91 4.13 6.35
C GLY A 18 18.43 3.94 6.65
N ALA A 19 17.94 4.50 7.76
CA ALA A 19 16.54 4.33 8.18
C ALA A 19 15.55 5.11 7.31
N ALA A 20 15.92 6.31 6.84
CA ALA A 20 15.08 7.11 5.95
C ALA A 20 14.91 6.46 4.56
N SER A 21 15.93 5.78 4.05
CA SER A 21 15.89 5.10 2.76
C SER A 21 15.00 3.86 2.78
N ALA A 22 14.99 3.10 3.87
CA ALA A 22 14.15 1.91 4.02
C ALA A 22 12.65 2.27 4.05
N GLN A 23 12.26 3.30 4.81
CA GLN A 23 10.88 3.78 4.85
C GLN A 23 10.40 4.27 3.48
N THR A 24 11.25 4.91 2.70
CA THR A 24 10.92 5.37 1.35
C THR A 24 10.70 4.19 0.40
N ALA A 25 11.52 3.16 0.49
CA ALA A 25 11.39 1.95 -0.34
C ALA A 25 10.07 1.21 -0.06
N ASP A 26 9.69 1.02 1.19
CA ASP A 26 8.42 0.38 1.58
C ASP A 26 7.21 1.17 1.09
N VAL A 27 7.21 2.49 1.22
CA VAL A 27 6.14 3.35 0.74
C VAL A 27 6.02 3.26 -0.79
N LEU A 28 7.14 3.29 -1.51
CA LEU A 28 7.14 3.16 -2.97
C LEU A 28 6.67 1.79 -3.43
N TYR A 29 7.04 0.74 -2.71
CA TYR A 29 6.57 -0.62 -2.99
C TYR A 29 5.05 -0.72 -2.90
N VAL A 30 4.45 -0.29 -1.80
CA VAL A 30 2.98 -0.33 -1.63
C VAL A 30 2.27 0.54 -2.66
N ARG A 31 2.82 1.72 -2.99
CA ARG A 31 2.28 2.56 -4.06
C ARG A 31 2.33 1.90 -5.42
N SER A 32 3.39 1.15 -5.73
CA SER A 32 3.49 0.41 -6.98
C SER A 32 2.44 -0.71 -7.08
N LEU A 33 2.17 -1.41 -5.98
CA LEU A 33 1.08 -2.38 -5.93
C LEU A 33 -0.28 -1.71 -6.15
N ALA A 34 -0.54 -0.59 -5.48
CA ALA A 34 -1.80 0.16 -5.56
C ALA A 34 -2.03 0.78 -6.94
N ALA A 35 -0.97 1.08 -7.70
CA ALA A 35 -1.08 1.60 -9.04
C ALA A 35 -1.82 0.66 -10.01
N ASN A 36 -1.73 -0.65 -9.80
CA ASN A 36 -2.49 -1.61 -10.61
C ASN A 36 -4.01 -1.46 -10.42
N CYS A 37 -4.45 -1.05 -9.24
CA CYS A 37 -5.87 -0.86 -8.93
C CYS A 37 -6.43 0.42 -9.58
N ALA A 38 -5.57 1.40 -9.84
CA ALA A 38 -5.94 2.70 -10.37
C ALA A 38 -6.59 2.65 -11.76
N ASN A 39 -6.25 1.65 -12.58
CA ASN A 39 -6.80 1.48 -13.91
C ASN A 39 -8.33 1.35 -13.93
N CYS A 40 -8.90 0.77 -12.88
CA CYS A 40 -10.35 0.59 -12.75
C CYS A 40 -10.95 1.40 -11.60
N HIS A 41 -10.24 1.49 -10.47
CA HIS A 41 -10.73 2.14 -9.25
C HIS A 41 -10.32 3.62 -9.11
N GLY A 42 -9.62 4.17 -10.10
CA GLY A 42 -9.14 5.54 -10.08
C GLY A 42 -7.86 5.75 -9.27
N THR A 43 -7.19 6.84 -9.54
CA THR A 43 -5.93 7.21 -8.87
C THR A 43 -6.15 7.30 -7.36
N ASN A 44 -5.32 6.58 -6.60
CA ASN A 44 -5.45 6.46 -5.15
C ASN A 44 -6.84 5.92 -4.70
N GLY A 45 -7.53 5.19 -5.57
CA GLY A 45 -8.84 4.61 -5.29
C GLY A 45 -10.00 5.61 -5.40
N ARG A 46 -9.80 6.78 -6.00
CA ARG A 46 -10.86 7.77 -6.23
C ARG A 46 -11.47 7.56 -7.61
N THR A 47 -12.64 6.97 -7.65
CA THR A 47 -13.41 6.84 -8.88
C THR A 47 -14.04 8.18 -9.29
N VAL A 48 -14.33 8.32 -10.57
CA VAL A 48 -15.16 9.42 -11.07
C VAL A 48 -16.61 9.25 -10.60
N ASN A 49 -17.35 10.34 -10.58
CA ASN A 49 -18.79 10.30 -10.29
C ASN A 49 -19.50 9.35 -11.25
N ASP A 50 -20.51 8.64 -10.74
CA ASP A 50 -21.32 7.67 -11.50
C ASP A 50 -20.53 6.45 -12.04
N SER A 51 -19.35 6.17 -11.51
CA SER A 51 -18.61 4.96 -11.86
C SER A 51 -19.32 3.70 -11.35
N ALA A 52 -19.47 2.72 -12.23
CA ALA A 52 -19.94 1.38 -11.85
C ALA A 52 -18.92 0.60 -10.99
N VAL A 53 -17.65 1.05 -10.98
CA VAL A 53 -16.57 0.47 -10.17
C VAL A 53 -16.49 1.23 -8.85
N PRO A 54 -16.49 0.55 -7.70
CA PRO A 54 -16.50 1.22 -6.41
C PRO A 54 -15.18 1.97 -6.15
N GLY A 55 -15.26 3.12 -5.47
CA GLY A 55 -14.10 3.81 -4.94
C GLY A 55 -13.49 3.05 -3.77
N LEU A 56 -12.16 3.05 -3.69
CA LEU A 56 -11.40 2.41 -2.60
C LEU A 56 -10.90 3.41 -1.57
N ALA A 57 -10.79 4.70 -1.94
CA ALA A 57 -10.29 5.74 -1.06
C ALA A 57 -11.16 5.88 0.19
N GLY A 58 -10.54 5.79 1.37
CA GLY A 58 -11.22 5.87 2.66
C GLY A 58 -12.13 4.69 2.99
N MET A 59 -12.03 3.59 2.24
CA MET A 59 -12.73 2.34 2.58
C MET A 59 -12.12 1.75 3.86
N PRO A 60 -12.95 1.28 4.83
CA PRO A 60 -12.42 0.67 6.04
C PRO A 60 -11.48 -0.50 5.73
N ARG A 61 -10.28 -0.50 6.36
CA ARG A 61 -9.23 -1.49 6.12
C ARG A 61 -9.74 -2.93 6.21
N ASP A 62 -10.39 -3.26 7.33
CA ASP A 62 -10.81 -4.64 7.59
C ASP A 62 -11.92 -5.11 6.64
N TYR A 63 -12.79 -4.19 6.23
CA TYR A 63 -13.77 -4.48 5.18
C TYR A 63 -13.08 -4.81 3.86
N MET A 64 -12.08 -4.03 3.45
CA MET A 64 -11.33 -4.27 2.21
C MET A 64 -10.59 -5.61 2.27
N VAL A 65 -9.91 -5.93 3.37
CA VAL A 65 -9.25 -7.23 3.56
C VAL A 65 -10.25 -8.37 3.41
N THR A 66 -11.39 -8.28 4.10
CA THR A 66 -12.45 -9.29 4.01
C THR A 66 -12.94 -9.49 2.58
N GLN A 67 -13.20 -8.41 1.84
CA GLN A 67 -13.66 -8.51 0.45
C GLN A 67 -12.61 -9.09 -0.47
N MET A 68 -11.36 -8.68 -0.36
CA MET A 68 -10.26 -9.20 -1.18
C MET A 68 -9.99 -10.68 -0.90
N MET A 69 -10.06 -11.11 0.35
CA MET A 69 -9.93 -12.52 0.71
C MET A 69 -11.12 -13.34 0.19
N ALA A 70 -12.32 -12.80 0.22
CA ALA A 70 -13.50 -13.45 -0.35
C ALA A 70 -13.42 -13.60 -1.88
N PHE A 71 -12.90 -12.61 -2.59
CA PHE A 71 -12.60 -12.73 -4.01
C PHE A 71 -11.52 -13.78 -4.28
N LYS A 72 -10.43 -13.76 -3.50
CA LYS A 72 -9.29 -14.67 -3.65
C LYS A 72 -9.70 -16.14 -3.44
N SER A 73 -10.56 -16.42 -2.47
CA SER A 73 -11.07 -17.76 -2.17
C SER A 73 -12.20 -18.20 -3.10
N GLY A 74 -12.82 -17.29 -3.85
CA GLY A 74 -14.01 -17.56 -4.67
C GLY A 74 -15.31 -17.48 -3.90
N ALA A 75 -15.31 -17.14 -2.61
CA ALA A 75 -16.51 -17.00 -1.80
C ALA A 75 -17.40 -15.82 -2.25
N ARG A 76 -16.78 -14.77 -2.83
CA ARG A 76 -17.48 -13.66 -3.45
C ARG A 76 -17.35 -13.73 -4.97
N PRO A 77 -18.45 -13.88 -5.72
CA PRO A 77 -18.40 -13.85 -7.18
C PRO A 77 -18.06 -12.45 -7.69
N ALA A 78 -17.32 -12.38 -8.80
CA ALA A 78 -16.96 -11.14 -9.44
C ALA A 78 -16.70 -11.36 -10.93
N THR A 79 -16.73 -10.30 -11.73
CA THR A 79 -16.37 -10.35 -13.14
C THR A 79 -14.86 -10.55 -13.32
N ILE A 80 -14.01 -9.85 -12.53
CA ILE A 80 -12.55 -9.91 -12.67
C ILE A 80 -11.82 -9.94 -11.33
N MET A 81 -12.39 -9.38 -10.24
CA MET A 81 -11.68 -9.23 -8.96
C MET A 81 -11.25 -10.58 -8.37
N HIS A 82 -11.98 -11.66 -8.62
CA HIS A 82 -11.60 -13.02 -8.20
C HIS A 82 -10.27 -13.47 -8.83
N GLN A 83 -9.95 -13.05 -10.04
CA GLN A 83 -8.67 -13.35 -10.69
C GLN A 83 -7.57 -12.40 -10.21
N LEU A 84 -7.87 -11.10 -10.11
CA LEU A 84 -6.90 -10.11 -9.65
C LEU A 84 -6.45 -10.39 -8.21
N ALA A 85 -7.37 -10.72 -7.31
CA ALA A 85 -7.06 -10.99 -5.91
C ALA A 85 -6.11 -12.19 -5.72
N LYS A 86 -6.16 -13.19 -6.59
CA LYS A 86 -5.25 -14.35 -6.57
C LYS A 86 -3.78 -13.97 -6.84
N GLY A 87 -3.54 -12.84 -7.50
CA GLY A 87 -2.20 -12.34 -7.80
C GLY A 87 -1.50 -11.70 -6.60
N TYR A 88 -2.17 -11.52 -5.46
CA TYR A 88 -1.63 -10.89 -4.27
C TYR A 88 -1.51 -11.88 -3.12
N SER A 89 -0.40 -11.79 -2.36
CA SER A 89 -0.29 -12.46 -1.06
C SER A 89 -1.23 -11.83 -0.04
N ASP A 90 -1.54 -12.54 1.04
CA ASP A 90 -2.38 -12.01 2.12
C ASP A 90 -1.75 -10.75 2.74
N ALA A 91 -0.43 -10.75 2.92
CA ALA A 91 0.29 -9.57 3.40
C ALA A 91 0.18 -8.37 2.45
N GLN A 92 0.23 -8.59 1.13
CA GLN A 92 0.03 -7.53 0.14
C GLN A 92 -1.41 -6.99 0.15
N ILE A 93 -2.39 -7.86 0.35
CA ILE A 93 -3.80 -7.45 0.52
C ILE A 93 -3.96 -6.54 1.74
N GLU A 94 -3.33 -6.88 2.87
CA GLU A 94 -3.35 -6.04 4.07
C GLU A 94 -2.66 -4.68 3.86
N GLN A 95 -1.52 -4.67 3.18
CA GLN A 95 -0.81 -3.43 2.84
C GLN A 95 -1.63 -2.54 1.92
N LEU A 96 -2.26 -3.09 0.89
CA LEU A 96 -3.15 -2.38 -0.02
C LEU A 96 -4.38 -1.81 0.72
N ALA A 97 -5.00 -2.60 1.59
CA ALA A 97 -6.14 -2.16 2.39
C ALA A 97 -5.77 -1.00 3.31
N THR A 98 -4.60 -1.05 3.95
CA THR A 98 -4.07 0.04 4.77
C THR A 98 -3.82 1.30 3.94
N PHE A 99 -3.23 1.14 2.75
CA PHE A 99 -2.96 2.25 1.84
C PHE A 99 -4.25 2.97 1.42
N PHE A 100 -5.25 2.23 0.94
CA PHE A 100 -6.51 2.82 0.47
C PHE A 100 -7.36 3.39 1.60
N ALA A 101 -7.37 2.77 2.78
CA ALA A 101 -8.07 3.30 3.95
C ALA A 101 -7.55 4.68 4.38
N ALA A 102 -6.26 4.95 4.18
CA ALA A 102 -5.63 6.23 4.49
C ALA A 102 -5.86 7.32 3.42
N GLN A 103 -6.41 6.98 2.25
CA GLN A 103 -6.68 7.97 1.21
C GLN A 103 -7.93 8.79 1.54
N LYS A 104 -7.88 10.08 1.24
CA LYS A 104 -9.08 10.94 1.32
C LYS A 104 -10.03 10.59 0.17
N LYS A 105 -11.31 10.52 0.48
CA LYS A 105 -12.41 10.39 -0.50
C LYS A 105 -12.45 11.59 -1.42
#